data_435eecf4e1c5c658289989cc2fc92030
#
_entry.id   435eecf4e1c5c658289989cc2fc92030
#
_cell.length_a   1.000
_cell.length_b   1.000
_cell.length_c   1.000
_cell.angle_alpha   90.00
_cell.angle_beta   90.00
_cell.angle_gamma   90.00
#
_symmetry.space_group_name_H-M   'P 1'
#
loop_
_entity.id
_entity.type
_entity.pdbx_description
1 polymer ?
#
loop_
_entity_poly.entity_id
_entity_poly.type
_entity_poly.pdbx_seq_one_letter_code
_entity_poly.pdbx_strand_id
1 'polypeptide(L)'
;MENYSSKGFTWISKLIATLLLLVISATPVLATGSGHHHDKEMSEHMQSMMAVKESIPDEYQIMERTPIPPSDESLQQGRKLFLQNCSACHGEDGDGKGPAAKALETPPANFLDKKHSAIYGPGEKFWIIGHGTEKTGMPTFSHLTPIDRWHLVNHILQLQHDPEKKHKDHAHE
;
A
#
# COMPACT_ATOMS: atom_id res chain seq x y z
N MET A 1 56.88 30.97 -54.03
CA MET A 1 55.49 30.64 -54.49
C MET A 1 55.50 29.16 -54.71
N GLU A 2 55.17 28.42 -53.71
CA GLU A 2 55.21 26.94 -53.77
C GLU A 2 53.78 26.38 -53.71
N ASN A 3 53.50 25.49 -54.70
CA ASN A 3 52.26 24.80 -54.86
C ASN A 3 52.15 23.72 -53.79
N TYR A 4 51.26 23.85 -52.84
CA TYR A 4 50.91 22.81 -51.89
C TYR A 4 49.94 21.79 -52.55
N SER A 5 50.47 20.58 -52.72
CA SER A 5 49.86 19.50 -53.47
C SER A 5 48.64 18.89 -52.74
N SER A 6 47.50 18.83 -53.43
CA SER A 6 46.19 18.37 -53.00
C SER A 6 46.04 16.84 -52.89
N LYS A 7 47.05 16.07 -52.44
CA LYS A 7 47.00 14.58 -52.43
C LYS A 7 46.65 13.97 -51.09
N GLY A 8 46.35 14.75 -50.05
CA GLY A 8 46.09 14.25 -48.71
C GLY A 8 44.60 13.95 -48.36
N PHE A 9 43.67 14.40 -49.22
CA PHE A 9 42.24 14.41 -48.82
C PHE A 9 41.40 13.18 -49.20
N THR A 10 41.95 12.29 -50.04
CA THR A 10 41.17 11.14 -50.55
C THR A 10 41.26 9.87 -49.71
N TRP A 11 42.17 9.80 -48.76
CA TRP A 11 42.31 8.62 -47.90
C TRP A 11 41.39 8.65 -46.66
N ILE A 12 41.11 9.84 -46.14
CA ILE A 12 40.26 10.01 -44.96
C ILE A 12 38.81 9.74 -45.28
N SER A 13 38.35 10.03 -46.50
CA SER A 13 36.95 9.76 -46.89
C SER A 13 36.62 8.27 -47.08
N LYS A 14 37.63 7.42 -47.35
CA LYS A 14 37.45 5.99 -47.52
C LYS A 14 37.47 5.22 -46.19
N LEU A 15 38.11 5.75 -45.14
CA LEU A 15 38.12 5.16 -43.81
C LEU A 15 36.82 5.48 -43.04
N ILE A 16 36.17 6.59 -43.33
CA ILE A 16 34.88 6.96 -42.69
C ILE A 16 33.74 6.10 -43.26
N ALA A 17 33.79 5.75 -44.55
CA ALA A 17 32.73 4.91 -45.19
C ALA A 17 32.74 3.45 -44.72
N THR A 18 33.87 2.92 -44.27
CA THR A 18 33.96 1.54 -43.77
C THR A 18 33.62 1.39 -42.27
N LEU A 19 33.68 2.49 -41.49
CA LEU A 19 33.35 2.47 -40.07
C LEU A 19 31.84 2.65 -39.81
N LEU A 20 31.08 3.08 -40.80
CA LEU A 20 29.62 3.36 -40.69
C LEU A 20 28.72 2.16 -40.98
N LEU A 21 29.30 1.01 -41.40
CA LEU A 21 28.56 -0.20 -41.76
C LEU A 21 28.57 -1.30 -40.67
N LEU A 22 29.17 -1.08 -39.53
CA LEU A 22 29.30 -2.09 -38.42
C LEU A 22 28.46 -1.78 -37.18
N VAL A 23 27.53 -0.83 -37.20
CA VAL A 23 26.74 -0.39 -36.03
C VAL A 23 25.22 -0.74 -36.17
N ILE A 24 24.81 -1.51 -37.13
CA ILE A 24 23.39 -1.88 -37.26
C ILE A 24 23.21 -3.38 -37.19
N SER A 25 23.35 -3.95 -36.00
CA SER A 25 22.65 -5.19 -35.62
C SER A 25 22.62 -5.41 -34.10
N ALA A 26 22.33 -4.34 -33.33
CA ALA A 26 21.79 -4.51 -31.99
C ALA A 26 20.28 -4.57 -32.14
N THR A 27 19.73 -5.77 -32.35
CA THR A 27 18.31 -6.04 -32.15
C THR A 27 17.99 -5.71 -30.70
N PRO A 28 17.01 -4.83 -30.40
CA PRO A 28 16.53 -4.74 -29.04
C PRO A 28 15.89 -6.06 -28.68
N VAL A 29 16.52 -6.79 -27.76
CA VAL A 29 15.84 -7.85 -27.03
C VAL A 29 14.68 -7.17 -26.32
N LEU A 30 13.47 -7.39 -26.84
CA LEU A 30 12.23 -7.11 -26.13
C LEU A 30 12.24 -8.02 -24.89
N ALA A 31 12.79 -7.53 -23.79
CA ALA A 31 12.55 -8.08 -22.49
C ALA A 31 11.05 -7.86 -22.22
N THR A 32 10.26 -8.90 -22.40
CA THR A 32 8.87 -8.95 -21.93
C THR A 32 8.91 -8.95 -20.40
N GLY A 33 9.05 -7.74 -19.82
CA GLY A 33 9.02 -7.54 -18.40
C GLY A 33 7.59 -7.58 -17.88
N SER A 34 7.12 -8.73 -17.42
CA SER A 34 5.86 -8.86 -16.66
C SER A 34 5.94 -8.27 -15.24
N GLY A 35 7.05 -7.62 -14.88
CA GLY A 35 7.26 -6.98 -13.58
C GLY A 35 6.70 -5.56 -13.43
N HIS A 36 6.55 -4.82 -14.54
CA HIS A 36 6.22 -3.40 -14.48
C HIS A 36 4.78 -3.07 -14.07
N HIS A 37 3.83 -3.98 -14.24
CA HIS A 37 2.44 -3.72 -13.83
C HIS A 37 2.26 -3.78 -12.32
N HIS A 38 2.90 -4.75 -11.65
CA HIS A 38 2.76 -4.91 -10.19
C HIS A 38 3.43 -3.78 -9.40
N ASP A 39 4.58 -3.29 -9.87
CA ASP A 39 5.28 -2.16 -9.25
C ASP A 39 4.50 -0.86 -9.40
N LYS A 40 3.81 -0.66 -10.51
CA LYS A 40 2.99 0.53 -10.76
C LYS A 40 1.74 0.55 -9.87
N GLU A 41 1.00 -0.55 -9.79
CA GLU A 41 -0.18 -0.69 -8.92
C GLU A 41 0.17 -0.50 -7.45
N MET A 42 1.29 -1.06 -6.98
CA MET A 42 1.79 -0.87 -5.62
C MET A 42 2.13 0.59 -5.35
N SER A 43 2.73 1.30 -6.32
CA SER A 43 3.05 2.72 -6.21
C SER A 43 1.79 3.58 -6.11
N GLU A 44 0.77 3.32 -6.92
CA GLU A 44 -0.51 4.05 -6.90
C GLU A 44 -1.27 3.82 -5.60
N HIS A 45 -1.30 2.58 -5.11
CA HIS A 45 -1.89 2.25 -3.82
C HIS A 45 -1.19 2.99 -2.66
N MET A 46 0.14 3.00 -2.64
CA MET A 46 0.92 3.72 -1.63
C MET A 46 0.65 5.24 -1.67
N GLN A 47 0.58 5.84 -2.85
CA GLN A 47 0.24 7.25 -3.01
C GLN A 47 -1.17 7.55 -2.48
N SER A 48 -2.13 6.68 -2.73
CA SER A 48 -3.49 6.78 -2.21
C SER A 48 -3.50 6.77 -0.67
N MET A 49 -2.75 5.86 -0.05
CA MET A 49 -2.63 5.78 1.41
C MET A 49 -1.99 7.04 2.00
N MET A 50 -0.93 7.56 1.39
CA MET A 50 -0.27 8.79 1.84
C MET A 50 -1.20 10.00 1.71
N ALA A 51 -1.97 10.10 0.64
CA ALA A 51 -2.93 11.17 0.48
C ALA A 51 -4.10 11.11 1.48
N VAL A 52 -4.50 9.91 1.93
CA VAL A 52 -5.43 9.78 3.07
C VAL A 52 -4.76 10.28 4.34
N LYS A 53 -3.51 9.87 4.60
CA LYS A 53 -2.74 10.28 5.79
C LYS A 53 -2.64 11.81 5.90
N GLU A 54 -2.32 12.49 4.82
CA GLU A 54 -2.24 13.96 4.76
C GLU A 54 -3.58 14.67 5.03
N SER A 55 -4.70 13.99 4.83
CA SER A 55 -6.04 14.54 5.10
C SER A 55 -6.47 14.41 6.57
N ILE A 56 -5.74 13.63 7.36
CA ILE A 56 -6.05 13.42 8.79
C ILE A 56 -5.52 14.61 9.60
N PRO A 57 -6.32 15.20 10.52
CA PRO A 57 -5.85 16.28 11.36
C PRO A 57 -4.64 15.89 12.22
N ASP A 58 -3.71 16.84 12.42
CA ASP A 58 -2.44 16.63 13.08
C ASP A 58 -2.59 16.02 14.49
N GLU A 59 -3.63 16.41 15.23
CA GLU A 59 -3.90 15.88 16.57
C GLU A 59 -4.11 14.36 16.60
N TYR A 60 -4.57 13.75 15.51
CA TYR A 60 -4.69 12.30 15.39
C TYR A 60 -3.39 11.65 14.88
N GLN A 61 -2.62 12.35 14.06
CA GLN A 61 -1.35 11.84 13.53
C GLN A 61 -0.29 11.69 14.63
N ILE A 62 -0.27 12.56 15.64
CA ILE A 62 0.67 12.51 16.77
C ILE A 62 0.28 11.52 17.87
N MET A 63 -0.91 10.88 17.78
CA MET A 63 -1.35 9.91 18.79
C MET A 63 -0.70 8.55 18.57
N GLU A 64 0.40 8.30 19.27
CA GLU A 64 1.16 7.05 19.19
C GLU A 64 0.54 5.89 19.99
N ARG A 65 -0.41 6.17 20.86
CA ARG A 65 -1.04 5.18 21.76
C ARG A 65 -2.54 5.38 21.83
N THR A 66 -3.24 4.27 22.06
CA THR A 66 -4.68 4.32 22.36
C THR A 66 -4.90 4.86 23.79
N PRO A 67 -5.91 5.70 24.04
CA PRO A 67 -6.24 6.17 25.38
C PRO A 67 -6.87 5.09 26.27
N ILE A 68 -7.36 3.99 25.66
CA ILE A 68 -7.91 2.83 26.35
C ILE A 68 -6.87 1.71 26.30
N PRO A 69 -6.44 1.16 27.45
CA PRO A 69 -5.50 0.05 27.49
C PRO A 69 -6.02 -1.16 26.70
N PRO A 70 -5.15 -1.90 25.98
CA PRO A 70 -5.53 -3.12 25.26
C PRO A 70 -5.69 -4.32 26.20
N SER A 71 -6.64 -4.20 27.16
CA SER A 71 -7.02 -5.31 28.04
C SER A 71 -7.77 -6.40 27.26
N ASP A 72 -7.87 -7.62 27.83
CA ASP A 72 -8.63 -8.72 27.21
C ASP A 72 -10.09 -8.31 26.93
N GLU A 73 -10.72 -7.56 27.84
CA GLU A 73 -12.05 -7.01 27.65
C GLU A 73 -12.12 -6.07 26.45
N SER A 74 -11.16 -5.14 26.34
CA SER A 74 -11.07 -4.20 25.22
C SER A 74 -10.88 -4.94 23.89
N LEU A 75 -10.02 -5.95 23.86
CA LEU A 75 -9.73 -6.74 22.68
C LEU A 75 -10.94 -7.58 22.24
N GLN A 76 -11.66 -8.20 23.20
CA GLN A 76 -12.89 -8.95 22.93
C GLN A 76 -14.00 -8.04 22.37
N GLN A 77 -14.20 -6.87 22.98
CA GLN A 77 -15.17 -5.90 22.48
C GLN A 77 -14.78 -5.39 21.08
N GLY A 78 -13.51 -5.09 20.86
CA GLY A 78 -12.99 -4.69 19.56
C GLY A 78 -13.19 -5.77 18.50
N ARG A 79 -12.90 -7.04 18.82
CA ARG A 79 -13.15 -8.18 17.93
C ARG A 79 -14.65 -8.32 17.58
N LYS A 80 -15.51 -8.23 18.55
CA LYS A 80 -16.97 -8.29 18.32
C LYS A 80 -17.42 -7.20 17.36
N LEU A 81 -17.03 -5.96 17.60
CA LEU A 81 -17.33 -4.83 16.74
C LEU A 81 -16.76 -4.98 15.33
N PHE A 82 -15.53 -5.52 15.23
CA PHE A 82 -14.87 -5.80 13.96
C PHE A 82 -15.64 -6.81 13.12
N LEU A 83 -16.06 -7.92 13.72
CA LEU A 83 -16.85 -8.93 13.02
C LEU A 83 -18.21 -8.38 12.54
N GLN A 84 -18.81 -7.49 13.31
CA GLN A 84 -20.12 -6.91 12.98
C GLN A 84 -20.05 -5.83 11.89
N ASN A 85 -18.98 -5.04 11.84
CA ASN A 85 -18.93 -3.82 11.03
C ASN A 85 -17.84 -3.85 9.94
N CYS A 86 -16.77 -4.63 10.10
CA CYS A 86 -15.57 -4.54 9.30
C CYS A 86 -15.27 -5.79 8.47
N SER A 87 -15.66 -6.99 8.98
CA SER A 87 -15.27 -8.27 8.41
C SER A 87 -15.80 -8.50 6.99
N ALA A 88 -16.93 -7.90 6.63
CA ALA A 88 -17.50 -8.00 5.29
C ALA A 88 -16.50 -7.56 4.19
N CYS A 89 -15.68 -6.55 4.48
CA CYS A 89 -14.64 -6.05 3.58
C CYS A 89 -13.25 -6.56 3.97
N HIS A 90 -12.90 -6.44 5.26
CA HIS A 90 -11.55 -6.72 5.74
C HIS A 90 -11.25 -8.20 6.02
N GLY A 91 -12.26 -9.09 5.92
CA GLY A 91 -12.14 -10.49 6.35
C GLY A 91 -12.25 -10.64 7.87
N GLU A 92 -12.71 -11.79 8.36
CA GLU A 92 -12.84 -12.05 9.80
C GLU A 92 -11.50 -12.04 10.52
N ASP A 93 -10.44 -12.43 9.81
CA ASP A 93 -9.05 -12.43 10.26
C ASP A 93 -8.34 -11.09 10.01
N GLY A 94 -8.97 -10.15 9.32
CA GLY A 94 -8.35 -8.89 8.96
C GLY A 94 -7.34 -8.97 7.80
N ASP A 95 -7.44 -10.00 6.96
CA ASP A 95 -6.54 -10.27 5.83
C ASP A 95 -6.89 -9.48 4.54
N GLY A 96 -7.93 -8.63 4.59
CA GLY A 96 -8.40 -7.84 3.46
C GLY A 96 -9.22 -8.62 2.44
N LYS A 97 -9.62 -9.88 2.73
CA LYS A 97 -10.31 -10.79 1.80
C LYS A 97 -11.74 -11.09 2.18
N GLY A 98 -12.43 -10.13 2.78
CA GLY A 98 -13.85 -10.28 3.10
C GLY A 98 -14.69 -10.52 1.84
N PRO A 99 -15.91 -11.08 2.00
CA PRO A 99 -16.77 -11.42 0.86
C PRO A 99 -17.11 -10.21 -0.05
N ALA A 100 -17.16 -9.00 0.50
CA ALA A 100 -17.41 -7.78 -0.25
C ALA A 100 -16.15 -7.20 -0.91
N ALA A 101 -14.94 -7.64 -0.54
CA ALA A 101 -13.68 -7.07 -1.02
C ALA A 101 -13.55 -7.09 -2.56
N LYS A 102 -14.05 -8.15 -3.21
CA LYS A 102 -13.97 -8.31 -4.67
C LYS A 102 -14.79 -7.30 -5.47
N ALA A 103 -15.78 -6.67 -4.84
CA ALA A 103 -16.64 -5.67 -5.48
C ALA A 103 -16.10 -4.25 -5.32
N LEU A 104 -15.01 -4.06 -4.56
CA LEU A 104 -14.42 -2.76 -4.30
C LEU A 104 -13.32 -2.46 -5.32
N GLU A 105 -13.29 -1.23 -5.80
CA GLU A 105 -12.25 -0.74 -6.70
C GLU A 105 -10.87 -0.70 -6.03
N THR A 106 -10.85 -0.25 -4.77
CA THR A 106 -9.63 -0.28 -3.94
C THR A 106 -9.71 -1.44 -2.96
N PRO A 107 -8.72 -2.36 -2.96
CA PRO A 107 -8.69 -3.47 -2.02
C PRO A 107 -8.68 -2.98 -0.57
N PRO A 108 -9.46 -3.61 0.33
CA PRO A 108 -9.42 -3.29 1.76
C PRO A 108 -8.05 -3.58 2.37
N ALA A 109 -7.69 -2.82 3.40
CA ALA A 109 -6.44 -3.03 4.10
C ALA A 109 -6.31 -4.46 4.63
N ASN A 110 -5.15 -5.08 4.40
CA ASN A 110 -4.73 -6.31 5.06
C ASN A 110 -3.97 -5.94 6.34
N PHE A 111 -4.59 -6.11 7.49
CA PHE A 111 -3.98 -5.78 8.79
C PHE A 111 -2.85 -6.74 9.19
N LEU A 112 -2.75 -7.89 8.56
CA LEU A 112 -1.66 -8.86 8.78
C LEU A 112 -0.38 -8.48 8.05
N ASP A 113 -0.46 -7.61 7.04
CA ASP A 113 0.70 -7.04 6.36
C ASP A 113 1.28 -5.89 7.19
N LYS A 114 2.28 -6.20 8.00
CA LYS A 114 2.93 -5.24 8.91
C LYS A 114 3.49 -4.00 8.20
N LYS A 115 3.96 -4.16 6.97
CA LYS A 115 4.59 -3.06 6.22
C LYS A 115 3.56 -2.00 5.83
N HIS A 116 2.43 -2.41 5.27
CA HIS A 116 1.39 -1.50 4.81
C HIS A 116 0.47 -1.06 5.95
N SER A 117 0.12 -1.96 6.86
CA SER A 117 -0.81 -1.66 7.94
C SER A 117 -0.23 -0.71 9.01
N ALA A 118 1.11 -0.60 9.11
CA ALA A 118 1.78 0.31 10.04
C ALA A 118 1.83 1.78 9.56
N ILE A 119 1.40 2.09 8.34
CA ILE A 119 1.39 3.48 7.81
C ILE A 119 0.53 4.39 8.67
N TYR A 120 -0.59 3.89 9.17
CA TYR A 120 -1.47 4.64 10.06
C TYR A 120 -1.24 4.23 11.51
N GLY A 121 -0.97 5.21 12.35
CA GLY A 121 -0.91 5.06 13.81
C GLY A 121 -2.29 4.88 14.46
N PRO A 122 -2.33 4.73 15.79
CA PRO A 122 -3.58 4.52 16.52
C PRO A 122 -4.62 5.63 16.33
N GLY A 123 -4.18 6.90 16.44
CA GLY A 123 -5.08 8.04 16.28
C GLY A 123 -5.62 8.17 14.86
N GLU A 124 -4.78 7.92 13.86
CA GLU A 124 -5.17 7.95 12.46
C GLU A 124 -6.20 6.85 12.15
N LYS A 125 -6.03 5.64 12.68
CA LYS A 125 -7.03 4.57 12.57
C LYS A 125 -8.37 4.96 13.19
N PHE A 126 -8.32 5.57 14.38
CA PHE A 126 -9.52 6.05 15.06
C PHE A 126 -10.26 7.10 14.21
N TRP A 127 -9.53 8.03 13.61
CA TRP A 127 -10.11 9.05 12.73
C TRP A 127 -10.72 8.42 11.48
N ILE A 128 -9.97 7.53 10.79
CA ILE A 128 -10.43 6.82 9.58
C ILE A 128 -11.72 6.05 9.86
N ILE A 129 -11.81 5.33 10.95
CA ILE A 129 -13.03 4.58 11.32
C ILE A 129 -14.20 5.55 11.48
N GLY A 130 -13.99 6.69 12.11
CA GLY A 130 -15.06 7.66 12.34
C GLY A 130 -15.54 8.38 11.09
N HIS A 131 -14.67 8.63 10.13
CA HIS A 131 -14.94 9.51 8.97
C HIS A 131 -15.05 8.75 7.64
N GLY A 132 -14.51 7.55 7.57
CA GLY A 132 -14.32 6.85 6.30
C GLY A 132 -13.23 7.48 5.44
N THR A 133 -13.12 7.04 4.21
CA THR A 133 -12.23 7.63 3.21
C THR A 133 -12.87 7.56 1.83
N GLU A 134 -13.15 8.71 1.22
CA GLU A 134 -13.69 8.77 -0.15
C GLU A 134 -12.74 8.13 -1.17
N LYS A 135 -11.41 8.31 -0.97
CA LYS A 135 -10.37 7.81 -1.88
C LYS A 135 -10.31 6.29 -1.97
N THR A 136 -10.69 5.58 -0.92
CA THR A 136 -10.65 4.12 -0.89
C THR A 136 -12.04 3.49 -0.84
N GLY A 137 -13.09 4.31 -0.77
CA GLY A 137 -14.47 3.84 -0.67
C GLY A 137 -14.83 3.23 0.70
N MET A 138 -13.98 3.39 1.74
CA MET A 138 -14.31 2.96 3.08
C MET A 138 -15.42 3.85 3.68
N PRO A 139 -16.57 3.31 4.09
CA PRO A 139 -17.66 4.10 4.66
C PRO A 139 -17.30 4.65 6.04
N THR A 140 -18.05 5.67 6.48
CA THR A 140 -17.97 6.20 7.84
C THR A 140 -18.67 5.27 8.83
N PHE A 141 -18.07 5.11 10.02
CA PHE A 141 -18.67 4.43 11.17
C PHE A 141 -18.90 5.42 12.33
N SER A 142 -19.36 6.62 12.00
CA SER A 142 -19.64 7.71 12.96
C SER A 142 -20.73 7.34 13.98
N HIS A 143 -21.57 6.34 13.68
CA HIS A 143 -22.60 5.82 14.61
C HIS A 143 -21.99 5.05 15.79
N LEU A 144 -20.74 4.57 15.68
CA LEU A 144 -20.01 3.95 16.78
C LEU A 144 -19.53 5.02 17.77
N THR A 145 -19.67 4.73 19.07
CA THR A 145 -19.17 5.63 20.10
C THR A 145 -17.66 5.80 20.02
N PRO A 146 -17.08 6.89 20.53
CA PRO A 146 -15.62 7.02 20.60
C PRO A 146 -14.95 5.87 21.34
N ILE A 147 -15.57 5.33 22.39
CA ILE A 147 -15.05 4.18 23.13
C ILE A 147 -15.05 2.92 22.27
N ASP A 148 -16.12 2.64 21.53
CA ASP A 148 -16.19 1.49 20.63
C ASP A 148 -15.14 1.57 19.53
N ARG A 149 -14.92 2.75 18.97
CA ARG A 149 -13.87 2.97 17.97
C ARG A 149 -12.47 2.70 18.53
N TRP A 150 -12.20 3.06 19.80
CA TRP A 150 -10.93 2.73 20.44
C TRP A 150 -10.76 1.25 20.73
N HIS A 151 -11.82 0.53 21.09
CA HIS A 151 -11.79 -0.93 21.18
C HIS A 151 -11.47 -1.58 19.83
N LEU A 152 -12.07 -1.09 18.73
CA LEU A 152 -11.73 -1.51 17.36
C LEU A 152 -10.26 -1.27 17.05
N VAL A 153 -9.72 -0.08 17.35
CA VAL A 153 -8.31 0.24 17.13
C VAL A 153 -7.41 -0.73 17.89
N ASN A 154 -7.71 -1.02 19.16
CA ASN A 154 -6.94 -2.00 19.95
C ASN A 154 -6.93 -3.39 19.30
N HIS A 155 -8.07 -3.85 18.81
CA HIS A 155 -8.15 -5.13 18.08
C HIS A 155 -7.37 -5.13 16.78
N ILE A 156 -7.47 -4.07 15.97
CA ILE A 156 -6.70 -3.94 14.73
C ILE A 156 -5.18 -3.93 15.01
N LEU A 157 -4.75 -3.22 16.04
CA LEU A 157 -3.34 -3.22 16.46
C LEU A 157 -2.88 -4.61 16.92
N GLN A 158 -3.74 -5.37 17.60
CA GLN A 158 -3.45 -6.76 17.97
C GLN A 158 -3.24 -7.63 16.71
N LEU A 159 -4.11 -7.53 15.70
CA LEU A 159 -3.96 -8.25 14.43
C LEU A 159 -2.60 -7.93 13.75
N GLN A 160 -2.15 -6.68 13.84
CA GLN A 160 -0.88 -6.24 13.28
C GLN A 160 0.34 -6.80 14.02
N HIS A 161 0.25 -6.94 15.34
CA HIS A 161 1.37 -7.38 16.19
C HIS A 161 1.47 -8.89 16.33
N ASP A 162 0.34 -9.58 16.39
CA ASP A 162 0.29 -11.02 16.64
C ASP A 162 -0.73 -11.73 15.73
N PRO A 163 -0.36 -11.91 14.44
CA PRO A 163 -1.24 -12.55 13.47
C PRO A 163 -1.52 -14.04 13.80
N GLU A 164 -0.79 -14.66 14.72
CA GLU A 164 -0.97 -16.09 15.09
C GLU A 164 -2.01 -16.30 16.19
N LYS A 165 -2.34 -15.29 17.00
CA LYS A 165 -3.37 -15.40 18.05
C LYS A 165 -4.78 -15.66 17.51
N LYS A 166 -5.06 -15.32 16.28
CA LYS A 166 -6.36 -15.47 15.62
C LYS A 166 -6.90 -16.91 15.60
N HIS A 167 -6.05 -17.93 15.64
CA HIS A 167 -6.46 -19.33 15.53
C HIS A 167 -6.80 -20.01 16.87
N LYS A 168 -6.48 -19.38 18.00
CA LYS A 168 -6.73 -20.01 19.32
C LYS A 168 -8.16 -19.83 19.82
N ASP A 169 -8.84 -18.77 19.38
CA ASP A 169 -10.18 -18.41 19.87
C ASP A 169 -11.31 -19.20 19.18
N HIS A 170 -11.03 -19.89 18.06
CA HIS A 170 -12.00 -20.75 17.35
C HIS A 170 -12.01 -22.21 17.84
N ALA A 171 -11.16 -22.59 18.79
CA ALA A 171 -11.02 -23.98 19.26
C ALA A 171 -11.84 -24.28 20.51
N HIS A 172 -12.67 -23.37 21.03
CA HIS A 172 -13.42 -23.50 22.27
C HIS A 172 -14.93 -23.20 22.15
N GLU A 173 -15.51 -23.41 20.93
CA GLU A 173 -16.99 -23.52 20.79
C GLU A 173 -17.41 -24.91 20.41
#